data_62c6feafb3fc8adf2b9753623705f198
#
_entry.id   62c6feafb3fc8adf2b9753623705f198
#
_cell.length_a   1.000
_cell.length_b   1.000
_cell.length_c   1.000
_cell.angle_alpha   90.00
_cell.angle_beta   90.00
_cell.angle_gamma   90.00
#
_symmetry.space_group_name_H-M   'P 1'
#
loop_
_entity.id
_entity.type
_entity.pdbx_description
1 polymer ?
#
loop_
_entity_poly.entity_id
_entity_poly.type
_entity_poly.pdbx_seq_one_letter_code
_entity_poly.pdbx_strand_id
1 'polypeptide(L)'
;MFDLLIRNAQVAQADGRTPPADVLCHAGRIERIAPSIDAEARETVEAGGHLLLPGVIDPQVHFREPGATHKEDLASGSRAAVRGGVTSFLEMPNCRPPTTNQEQLDWKLAQAAQTAVANYGFFIGATKDNLDALNSVQPACGIKIFMGASTGDLLVDQQSDLERIFANGERLIAVHAEDEARINERTAALLNDLTQPPPYEIHSQIRDTQTALIATGRALELSKKYGRRLHILHLSTGEEVDYLRNDKPAQVTCEVIPNHLFLNTHDYAQLGSRVQMNPPIREPGNAERLWAGLHEGTIDIIATDHAPHTLEEKDQPYPKSPAGMPGVETSLPLMLTALQKGQCTLAQVLAWMCSGPAEVYGIANKGQLMEGYDADLTLVDMTATRPVRNEEIFSRAGWSPFAGRQLTGWPLYTIVGGRVVFDNGAVRPGVLGKALSFDFTT
;
A
#
# COMPACT_ATOMS: atom_id res chain seq x y z
N MET A 1 -14.38 11.73 -30.94
CA MET A 1 -14.20 12.70 -29.84
C MET A 1 -13.43 11.99 -28.75
N PHE A 2 -12.29 12.54 -28.35
CA PHE A 2 -11.46 12.01 -27.27
C PHE A 2 -12.14 12.18 -25.91
N ASP A 3 -11.65 11.45 -24.88
CA ASP A 3 -12.30 11.47 -23.57
C ASP A 3 -11.81 12.63 -22.69
N LEU A 4 -10.48 12.82 -22.62
CA LEU A 4 -9.85 13.84 -21.79
C LEU A 4 -8.63 14.43 -22.50
N LEU A 5 -8.46 15.75 -22.39
CA LEU A 5 -7.24 16.47 -22.75
C LEU A 5 -6.71 17.19 -21.52
N ILE A 6 -5.48 16.88 -21.08
CA ILE A 6 -4.77 17.61 -20.03
C ILE A 6 -3.79 18.54 -20.72
N ARG A 7 -3.92 19.85 -20.49
CA ARG A 7 -3.10 20.88 -21.11
C ARG A 7 -2.05 21.44 -20.16
N ASN A 8 -0.88 21.73 -20.71
CA ASN A 8 0.17 22.48 -20.02
C ASN A 8 0.56 21.83 -18.67
N ALA A 9 0.81 20.52 -18.66
CA ALA A 9 1.31 19.79 -17.51
C ALA A 9 2.83 19.65 -17.56
N GLN A 10 3.48 19.59 -16.38
CA GLN A 10 4.86 19.07 -16.24
C GLN A 10 4.79 17.54 -16.18
N VAL A 11 4.98 16.86 -17.31
CA VAL A 11 4.76 15.42 -17.45
C VAL A 11 5.96 14.64 -16.92
N ALA A 12 5.78 13.90 -15.83
CA ALA A 12 6.86 13.13 -15.20
C ALA A 12 7.29 11.95 -16.08
N GLN A 13 8.57 11.90 -16.41
CA GLN A 13 9.21 10.76 -17.10
C GLN A 13 9.88 9.83 -16.09
N ALA A 14 10.10 8.57 -16.44
CA ALA A 14 10.70 7.57 -15.57
C ALA A 14 12.08 7.98 -15.00
N ASP A 15 12.84 8.78 -15.73
CA ASP A 15 14.13 9.32 -15.30
C ASP A 15 14.02 10.58 -14.40
N GLY A 16 12.81 10.99 -14.05
CA GLY A 16 12.53 12.15 -13.20
C GLY A 16 12.52 13.48 -13.92
N ARG A 17 12.72 13.55 -15.23
CA ARG A 17 12.50 14.79 -16.01
C ARG A 17 11.01 15.09 -16.09
N THR A 18 10.69 16.38 -16.23
CA THR A 18 9.30 16.87 -16.27
C THR A 18 9.09 17.87 -17.41
N PRO A 19 9.22 17.45 -18.69
CA PRO A 19 8.98 18.36 -19.81
C PRO A 19 7.52 18.85 -19.81
N PRO A 20 7.28 20.13 -20.18
CA PRO A 20 5.93 20.63 -20.40
C PRO A 20 5.31 19.93 -21.61
N ALA A 21 4.10 19.39 -21.45
CA ALA A 21 3.36 18.72 -22.52
C ALA A 21 1.86 18.68 -22.22
N ASP A 22 1.09 18.44 -23.30
CA ASP A 22 -0.31 18.05 -23.23
C ASP A 22 -0.41 16.52 -23.28
N VAL A 23 -1.44 15.97 -22.61
CA VAL A 23 -1.75 14.54 -22.60
C VAL A 23 -3.17 14.32 -23.07
N LEU A 24 -3.34 13.55 -24.15
CA LEU A 24 -4.63 13.19 -24.71
C LEU A 24 -4.98 11.76 -24.32
N CYS A 25 -6.20 11.56 -23.81
CA CYS A 25 -6.69 10.25 -23.40
C CYS A 25 -7.89 9.83 -24.26
N HIS A 26 -7.91 8.56 -24.65
CA HIS A 26 -9.00 7.96 -25.39
C HIS A 26 -9.22 6.50 -24.99
N ALA A 27 -10.49 6.11 -24.86
CA ALA A 27 -10.89 4.74 -24.51
C ALA A 27 -10.16 4.18 -23.26
N GLY A 28 -9.88 5.06 -22.28
CA GLY A 28 -9.20 4.70 -21.04
C GLY A 28 -7.68 4.62 -21.13
N ARG A 29 -7.08 4.99 -22.27
CA ARG A 29 -5.63 4.95 -22.50
C ARG A 29 -5.06 6.32 -22.81
N ILE A 30 -3.75 6.46 -22.57
CA ILE A 30 -2.98 7.60 -23.06
C ILE A 30 -2.81 7.42 -24.58
N GLU A 31 -3.48 8.27 -25.35
CA GLU A 31 -3.43 8.23 -26.80
C GLU A 31 -2.20 8.95 -27.34
N ARG A 32 -1.86 10.11 -26.74
CA ARG A 32 -0.76 10.96 -27.21
C ARG A 32 -0.20 11.84 -26.09
N ILE A 33 1.11 12.02 -26.09
CA ILE A 33 1.84 13.01 -25.27
C ILE A 33 2.65 13.88 -26.21
N ALA A 34 2.41 15.20 -26.24
CA ALA A 34 3.13 16.12 -27.11
C ALA A 34 3.20 17.54 -26.51
N PRO A 35 4.17 18.38 -26.91
CA PRO A 35 4.30 19.73 -26.38
C PRO A 35 3.04 20.59 -26.53
N SER A 36 2.22 20.32 -27.55
CA SER A 36 0.90 20.90 -27.75
C SER A 36 0.04 19.96 -28.58
N ILE A 37 -1.23 19.80 -28.19
CA ILE A 37 -2.20 18.95 -28.88
C ILE A 37 -3.41 19.81 -29.28
N ASP A 38 -3.64 19.92 -30.61
CA ASP A 38 -4.86 20.51 -31.14
C ASP A 38 -5.88 19.40 -31.37
N ALA A 39 -6.71 19.15 -30.38
CA ALA A 39 -7.76 18.14 -30.41
C ALA A 39 -8.95 18.55 -29.55
N GLU A 40 -10.16 18.13 -29.97
CA GLU A 40 -11.36 18.25 -29.16
C GLU A 40 -11.55 17.02 -28.27
N ALA A 41 -11.74 17.22 -26.98
CA ALA A 41 -12.07 16.20 -26.02
C ALA A 41 -13.40 16.52 -25.31
N ARG A 42 -14.01 15.51 -24.71
CA ARG A 42 -15.24 15.69 -23.90
C ARG A 42 -14.99 16.55 -22.68
N GLU A 43 -13.77 16.45 -22.14
CA GLU A 43 -13.33 17.22 -20.99
C GLU A 43 -11.89 17.73 -21.23
N THR A 44 -11.61 18.94 -20.76
CA THR A 44 -10.27 19.51 -20.76
C THR A 44 -9.90 19.94 -19.34
N VAL A 45 -8.73 19.50 -18.87
CA VAL A 45 -8.12 19.92 -17.60
C VAL A 45 -6.95 20.83 -17.93
N GLU A 46 -6.98 22.07 -17.46
CA GLU A 46 -5.85 23.00 -17.51
C GLU A 46 -4.93 22.73 -16.33
N ALA A 47 -3.80 22.09 -16.60
CA ALA A 47 -2.86 21.71 -15.55
C ALA A 47 -2.06 22.88 -14.98
N GLY A 48 -1.98 24.03 -15.68
CA GLY A 48 -1.35 25.24 -15.18
C GLY A 48 0.14 25.11 -14.85
N GLY A 49 0.84 24.15 -15.46
CA GLY A 49 2.23 23.85 -15.15
C GLY A 49 2.44 22.98 -13.89
N HIS A 50 1.38 22.44 -13.31
CA HIS A 50 1.49 21.47 -12.21
C HIS A 50 2.06 20.14 -12.68
N LEU A 51 2.60 19.37 -11.73
CA LEU A 51 3.26 18.09 -11.98
C LEU A 51 2.22 16.97 -12.22
N LEU A 52 2.29 16.35 -13.39
CA LEU A 52 1.48 15.19 -13.75
C LEU A 52 2.30 13.91 -13.55
N LEU A 53 1.83 13.03 -12.68
CA LEU A 53 2.41 11.73 -12.36
C LEU A 53 1.60 10.59 -12.99
N PRO A 54 2.21 9.41 -13.23
CA PRO A 54 1.43 8.18 -13.32
C PRO A 54 0.63 8.01 -12.04
N GLY A 55 -0.53 7.39 -12.13
CA GLY A 55 -1.32 7.07 -10.95
C GLY A 55 -0.55 6.16 -9.99
N VAL A 56 -0.60 6.48 -8.71
CA VAL A 56 0.02 5.66 -7.67
C VAL A 56 -0.71 4.32 -7.56
N ILE A 57 0.05 3.25 -7.35
CA ILE A 57 -0.45 1.91 -7.07
C ILE A 57 -0.11 1.57 -5.61
N ASP A 58 -1.13 1.35 -4.79
CA ASP A 58 -0.95 0.93 -3.41
C ASP A 58 -1.21 -0.58 -3.28
N PRO A 59 -0.17 -1.41 -3.16
CA PRO A 59 -0.32 -2.86 -3.20
C PRO A 59 -0.71 -3.48 -1.85
N GLN A 60 -0.91 -2.67 -0.79
CA GLN A 60 -1.28 -3.19 0.52
C GLN A 60 -2.27 -2.28 1.24
N VAL A 61 -3.55 -2.63 1.17
CA VAL A 61 -4.63 -1.95 1.91
C VAL A 61 -5.58 -2.93 2.59
N HIS A 62 -6.30 -2.47 3.61
CA HIS A 62 -7.32 -3.21 4.36
C HIS A 62 -8.60 -2.39 4.42
N PHE A 63 -9.45 -2.47 3.38
CA PHE A 63 -10.71 -1.71 3.32
C PHE A 63 -11.86 -2.37 4.08
N ARG A 64 -11.55 -3.41 4.86
CA ARG A 64 -12.42 -3.98 5.89
C ARG A 64 -13.74 -4.60 5.43
N GLU A 65 -14.04 -4.60 4.16
CA GLU A 65 -15.27 -5.17 3.59
C GLU A 65 -15.00 -6.55 2.95
N PRO A 66 -15.83 -7.54 3.28
CA PRO A 66 -16.98 -7.53 4.20
C PRO A 66 -16.60 -7.59 5.69
N GLY A 67 -17.58 -7.30 6.56
CA GLY A 67 -17.58 -7.68 7.97
C GLY A 67 -17.15 -6.62 8.97
N ALA A 68 -16.40 -5.58 8.57
CA ALA A 68 -16.02 -4.47 9.45
C ALA A 68 -16.21 -3.10 8.80
N THR A 69 -17.30 -2.95 8.06
CA THR A 69 -17.63 -1.75 7.28
C THR A 69 -17.84 -0.48 8.09
N HIS A 70 -17.99 -0.61 9.41
CA HIS A 70 -18.00 0.54 10.33
C HIS A 70 -16.63 1.25 10.40
N LYS A 71 -15.54 0.55 10.07
CA LYS A 71 -14.17 1.10 10.05
C LYS A 71 -13.82 1.68 8.68
N GLU A 72 -14.14 0.95 7.63
CA GLU A 72 -13.92 1.28 6.22
C GLU A 72 -14.72 0.31 5.34
N ASP A 73 -15.02 0.71 4.10
CA ASP A 73 -15.54 -0.18 3.06
C ASP A 73 -14.85 0.12 1.71
N LEU A 74 -15.12 -0.67 0.69
CA LEU A 74 -14.51 -0.50 -0.64
C LEU A 74 -14.85 0.87 -1.25
N ALA A 75 -16.05 1.39 -0.97
CA ALA A 75 -16.46 2.70 -1.46
C ALA A 75 -15.67 3.83 -0.78
N SER A 76 -15.62 3.88 0.55
CA SER A 76 -14.94 4.94 1.30
C SER A 76 -13.41 4.81 1.17
N GLY A 77 -12.86 3.60 1.26
CA GLY A 77 -11.42 3.37 1.09
C GLY A 77 -10.91 3.75 -0.30
N SER A 78 -11.65 3.40 -1.38
CA SER A 78 -11.26 3.82 -2.73
C SER A 78 -11.40 5.33 -2.96
N ARG A 79 -12.36 6.02 -2.29
CA ARG A 79 -12.45 7.49 -2.30
C ARG A 79 -11.28 8.13 -1.58
N ALA A 80 -10.86 7.56 -0.45
CA ALA A 80 -9.65 7.96 0.25
C ALA A 80 -8.40 7.75 -0.62
N ALA A 81 -8.32 6.62 -1.32
CA ALA A 81 -7.24 6.32 -2.26
C ALA A 81 -7.10 7.40 -3.35
N VAL A 82 -8.17 7.71 -4.08
CA VAL A 82 -8.11 8.72 -5.16
C VAL A 82 -7.85 10.13 -4.63
N ARG A 83 -8.29 10.47 -3.42
CA ARG A 83 -7.89 11.72 -2.77
C ARG A 83 -6.39 11.78 -2.49
N GLY A 84 -5.77 10.64 -2.17
CA GLY A 84 -4.32 10.50 -2.00
C GLY A 84 -3.52 10.38 -3.30
N GLY A 85 -4.18 10.39 -4.48
CA GLY A 85 -3.53 10.21 -5.78
C GLY A 85 -3.32 8.74 -6.17
N VAL A 86 -3.88 7.80 -5.40
CA VAL A 86 -3.83 6.37 -5.66
C VAL A 86 -4.93 5.98 -6.64
N THR A 87 -4.54 5.48 -7.80
CA THR A 87 -5.47 5.07 -8.88
C THR A 87 -5.76 3.58 -8.89
N SER A 88 -4.93 2.80 -8.21
CA SER A 88 -5.05 1.34 -8.14
C SER A 88 -4.65 0.84 -6.75
N PHE A 89 -5.38 -0.14 -6.23
CA PHE A 89 -5.06 -0.75 -4.93
C PHE A 89 -5.16 -2.27 -4.97
N LEU A 90 -4.37 -2.93 -4.10
CA LEU A 90 -4.48 -4.37 -3.85
C LEU A 90 -4.90 -4.59 -2.39
N GLU A 91 -6.06 -5.23 -2.20
CA GLU A 91 -6.64 -5.38 -0.87
C GLU A 91 -6.37 -6.76 -0.27
N MET A 92 -5.99 -6.75 0.99
CA MET A 92 -5.65 -7.92 1.79
C MET A 92 -6.89 -8.77 2.15
N PRO A 93 -6.71 -10.10 2.36
CA PRO A 93 -7.83 -11.04 2.49
C PRO A 93 -8.43 -11.13 3.89
N ASN A 94 -7.94 -10.41 4.90
CA ASN A 94 -8.31 -10.56 6.31
C ASN A 94 -9.60 -9.80 6.70
N CYS A 95 -10.59 -9.82 5.83
CA CYS A 95 -11.97 -9.41 6.08
C CYS A 95 -12.80 -10.52 6.76
N ARG A 96 -14.10 -10.36 6.94
CA ARG A 96 -15.00 -11.35 7.59
C ARG A 96 -16.28 -11.53 6.78
N PRO A 97 -16.45 -12.70 6.10
CA PRO A 97 -15.49 -13.82 6.00
C PRO A 97 -14.21 -13.46 5.24
N PRO A 98 -13.09 -14.16 5.52
CA PRO A 98 -11.83 -13.91 4.82
C PRO A 98 -11.89 -14.37 3.36
N THR A 99 -11.12 -13.74 2.48
CA THR A 99 -11.04 -14.11 1.06
C THR A 99 -10.13 -15.33 0.89
N THR A 100 -10.66 -16.53 1.03
CA THR A 100 -9.90 -17.80 1.02
C THR A 100 -10.33 -18.78 -0.06
N ASN A 101 -11.31 -18.44 -0.88
CA ASN A 101 -11.80 -19.25 -1.99
C ASN A 101 -12.39 -18.37 -3.11
N GLN A 102 -12.84 -18.98 -4.21
CA GLN A 102 -13.38 -18.28 -5.39
C GLN A 102 -14.66 -17.50 -5.05
N GLU A 103 -15.56 -18.08 -4.27
CA GLU A 103 -16.84 -17.45 -3.93
C GLU A 103 -16.64 -16.10 -3.23
N GLN A 104 -15.74 -16.03 -2.25
CA GLN A 104 -15.43 -14.78 -1.55
C GLN A 104 -14.71 -13.78 -2.46
N LEU A 105 -13.84 -14.24 -3.35
CA LEU A 105 -13.19 -13.34 -4.32
C LEU A 105 -14.22 -12.77 -5.30
N ASP A 106 -15.10 -13.60 -5.86
CA ASP A 106 -16.15 -13.16 -6.79
C ASP A 106 -17.08 -12.14 -6.14
N TRP A 107 -17.44 -12.36 -4.87
CA TRP A 107 -18.22 -11.41 -4.11
C TRP A 107 -17.52 -10.05 -4.01
N LYS A 108 -16.23 -10.02 -3.66
CA LYS A 108 -15.45 -8.77 -3.56
C LYS A 108 -15.34 -8.07 -4.91
N LEU A 109 -15.07 -8.81 -5.97
CA LEU A 109 -15.02 -8.26 -7.34
C LEU A 109 -16.35 -7.63 -7.73
N ALA A 110 -17.47 -8.31 -7.46
CA ALA A 110 -18.82 -7.80 -7.75
C ALA A 110 -19.15 -6.55 -6.92
N GLN A 111 -18.76 -6.51 -5.65
CA GLN A 111 -18.93 -5.35 -4.77
C GLN A 111 -18.09 -4.16 -5.24
N ALA A 112 -16.81 -4.38 -5.52
CA ALA A 112 -15.91 -3.33 -5.99
C ALA A 112 -16.35 -2.76 -7.35
N ALA A 113 -16.86 -3.60 -8.26
CA ALA A 113 -17.37 -3.15 -9.56
C ALA A 113 -18.52 -2.14 -9.45
N GLN A 114 -19.23 -2.12 -8.34
CA GLN A 114 -20.38 -1.22 -8.09
C GLN A 114 -19.99 0.00 -7.27
N THR A 115 -18.90 -0.06 -6.50
CA THR A 115 -18.62 0.95 -5.45
C THR A 115 -17.23 1.56 -5.50
N ALA A 116 -16.23 0.85 -6.00
CA ALA A 116 -14.85 1.32 -6.00
C ALA A 116 -14.61 2.35 -7.12
N VAL A 117 -14.04 3.49 -6.75
CA VAL A 117 -13.71 4.59 -7.69
C VAL A 117 -12.26 4.53 -8.19
N ALA A 118 -11.41 3.71 -7.56
CA ALA A 118 -10.06 3.35 -8.04
C ALA A 118 -10.07 1.92 -8.58
N ASN A 119 -9.07 1.57 -9.43
CA ASN A 119 -8.89 0.19 -9.89
C ASN A 119 -8.50 -0.72 -8.73
N TYR A 120 -8.85 -1.99 -8.81
CA TYR A 120 -8.75 -2.89 -7.66
C TYR A 120 -8.27 -4.29 -8.03
N GLY A 121 -7.54 -4.89 -7.10
CA GLY A 121 -7.19 -6.30 -7.09
C GLY A 121 -7.27 -6.84 -5.66
N PHE A 122 -7.38 -8.17 -5.53
CA PHE A 122 -7.57 -8.83 -4.24
C PHE A 122 -6.61 -9.99 -4.08
N PHE A 123 -6.05 -10.14 -2.87
CA PHE A 123 -5.29 -11.30 -2.48
C PHE A 123 -6.21 -12.46 -2.09
N ILE A 124 -5.71 -13.69 -2.31
CA ILE A 124 -6.24 -14.88 -1.67
C ILE A 124 -5.46 -15.16 -0.38
N GLY A 125 -6.16 -15.36 0.73
CA GLY A 125 -5.56 -15.67 2.02
C GLY A 125 -5.21 -17.14 2.13
N ALA A 126 -3.99 -17.44 2.58
CA ALA A 126 -3.59 -18.80 2.90
C ALA A 126 -4.17 -19.24 4.25
N THR A 127 -4.62 -20.46 4.28
CA THR A 127 -4.92 -21.23 5.49
C THR A 127 -4.18 -22.57 5.43
N LYS A 128 -4.17 -23.29 6.52
CA LYS A 128 -3.58 -24.64 6.55
C LYS A 128 -4.29 -25.65 5.64
N ASP A 129 -5.54 -25.38 5.18
CA ASP A 129 -6.40 -26.35 4.50
C ASP A 129 -6.82 -25.97 3.07
N ASN A 130 -6.45 -24.76 2.55
CA ASN A 130 -6.96 -24.27 1.26
C ASN A 130 -5.96 -24.27 0.09
N LEU A 131 -4.98 -25.16 0.10
CA LEU A 131 -3.89 -25.21 -0.90
C LEU A 131 -4.40 -25.23 -2.36
N ASP A 132 -5.45 -25.99 -2.65
CA ASP A 132 -6.05 -26.06 -3.99
C ASP A 132 -6.61 -24.71 -4.43
N ALA A 133 -7.27 -23.99 -3.51
CA ALA A 133 -7.80 -22.66 -3.77
C ALA A 133 -6.67 -21.65 -4.03
N LEU A 134 -5.54 -21.72 -3.31
CA LEU A 134 -4.39 -20.84 -3.52
C LEU A 134 -3.86 -20.90 -4.96
N ASN A 135 -3.96 -22.05 -5.61
CA ASN A 135 -3.47 -22.26 -6.97
C ASN A 135 -4.54 -22.01 -8.05
N SER A 136 -5.82 -22.26 -7.76
CA SER A 136 -6.89 -22.25 -8.77
C SER A 136 -7.70 -20.95 -8.84
N VAL A 137 -7.82 -20.20 -7.74
CA VAL A 137 -8.66 -18.98 -7.67
C VAL A 137 -8.18 -17.89 -8.63
N GLN A 138 -9.10 -17.32 -9.42
CA GLN A 138 -8.81 -16.26 -10.41
C GLN A 138 -9.91 -15.16 -10.41
N PRO A 139 -9.54 -13.89 -10.70
CA PRO A 139 -8.19 -13.31 -10.72
C PRO A 139 -7.74 -12.95 -9.29
N ALA A 140 -6.60 -13.42 -8.85
CA ALA A 140 -6.03 -13.01 -7.57
C ALA A 140 -4.63 -12.45 -7.78
N CYS A 141 -4.31 -11.31 -7.15
CA CYS A 141 -3.04 -10.62 -7.31
C CYS A 141 -1.85 -11.33 -6.65
N GLY A 142 -2.12 -12.24 -5.70
CA GLY A 142 -1.10 -12.97 -4.96
C GLY A 142 -1.74 -13.82 -3.87
N ILE A 143 -0.91 -14.63 -3.22
CA ILE A 143 -1.25 -15.37 -2.00
C ILE A 143 -0.76 -14.55 -0.82
N LYS A 144 -1.64 -14.25 0.13
CA LYS A 144 -1.25 -13.61 1.40
C LYS A 144 -1.09 -14.65 2.49
N ILE A 145 0.08 -14.66 3.14
CA ILE A 145 0.35 -15.45 4.35
C ILE A 145 0.56 -14.52 5.54
N PHE A 146 -0.10 -14.82 6.66
CA PHE A 146 0.20 -14.23 7.96
C PHE A 146 1.02 -15.24 8.76
N MET A 147 2.33 -15.00 8.90
CA MET A 147 3.23 -15.85 9.68
C MET A 147 3.16 -15.58 11.19
N GLY A 148 2.54 -14.46 11.58
CA GLY A 148 2.25 -14.05 12.95
C GLY A 148 1.10 -13.06 12.99
N ALA A 149 0.53 -12.88 14.19
CA ALA A 149 -0.44 -11.84 14.55
C ALA A 149 -1.63 -11.68 13.61
N SER A 150 -2.21 -12.74 13.13
CA SER A 150 -3.46 -12.70 12.38
C SER A 150 -4.68 -12.92 13.27
N THR A 151 -5.83 -12.43 12.81
CA THR A 151 -7.13 -12.72 13.41
C THR A 151 -7.81 -13.87 12.66
N GLY A 152 -8.30 -14.87 13.41
CA GLY A 152 -9.04 -16.01 12.84
C GLY A 152 -8.13 -17.07 12.20
N ASP A 153 -8.65 -17.76 11.19
CA ASP A 153 -8.03 -18.95 10.59
C ASP A 153 -6.92 -18.64 9.56
N LEU A 154 -6.49 -17.39 9.45
CA LEU A 154 -5.46 -16.96 8.48
C LEU A 154 -4.03 -17.05 9.01
N LEU A 155 -3.83 -17.45 10.27
CA LEU A 155 -2.49 -17.69 10.81
C LEU A 155 -1.89 -18.97 10.23
N VAL A 156 -0.73 -18.86 9.58
CA VAL A 156 0.06 -19.98 9.07
C VAL A 156 1.48 -19.83 9.61
N ASP A 157 1.70 -20.34 10.83
CA ASP A 157 2.96 -20.24 11.57
C ASP A 157 3.76 -21.57 11.62
N GLN A 158 3.08 -22.71 11.33
CA GLN A 158 3.74 -24.00 11.38
C GLN A 158 4.63 -24.22 10.15
N GLN A 159 5.86 -24.71 10.40
CA GLN A 159 6.86 -24.94 9.35
C GLN A 159 6.34 -25.87 8.25
N SER A 160 5.64 -26.95 8.61
CA SER A 160 5.09 -27.92 7.66
C SER A 160 4.05 -27.32 6.73
N ASP A 161 3.22 -26.39 7.22
CA ASP A 161 2.18 -25.73 6.41
C ASP A 161 2.81 -24.69 5.46
N LEU A 162 3.77 -23.92 5.95
CA LEU A 162 4.56 -23.00 5.12
C LEU A 162 5.30 -23.75 4.01
N GLU A 163 6.00 -24.83 4.33
CA GLU A 163 6.70 -25.66 3.33
C GLU A 163 5.74 -26.21 2.27
N ARG A 164 4.56 -26.67 2.68
CA ARG A 164 3.54 -27.15 1.75
C ARG A 164 3.04 -26.07 0.81
N ILE A 165 2.83 -24.85 1.29
CA ILE A 165 2.39 -23.72 0.46
C ILE A 165 3.51 -23.27 -0.48
N PHE A 166 4.74 -23.10 0.02
CA PHE A 166 5.87 -22.68 -0.81
C PHE A 166 6.27 -23.71 -1.86
N ALA A 167 6.09 -25.00 -1.58
CA ALA A 167 6.41 -26.09 -2.52
C ALA A 167 5.42 -26.22 -3.67
N ASN A 168 4.22 -25.60 -3.60
CA ASN A 168 3.16 -25.83 -4.56
C ASN A 168 2.71 -24.56 -5.27
N GLY A 169 2.66 -24.60 -6.61
CA GLY A 169 2.20 -23.52 -7.49
C GLY A 169 3.27 -22.45 -7.77
N GLU A 170 2.89 -21.42 -8.54
CA GLU A 170 3.82 -20.39 -9.06
C GLU A 170 3.41 -18.95 -8.67
N ARG A 171 2.18 -18.76 -8.16
CA ARG A 171 1.66 -17.45 -7.81
C ARG A 171 2.53 -16.78 -6.75
N LEU A 172 2.77 -15.47 -6.88
CA LEU A 172 3.49 -14.66 -5.90
C LEU A 172 2.93 -14.87 -4.48
N ILE A 173 3.81 -15.09 -3.52
CA ILE A 173 3.46 -15.16 -2.09
C ILE A 173 3.87 -13.84 -1.44
N ALA A 174 2.92 -13.16 -0.78
CA ALA A 174 3.17 -11.97 0.05
C ALA A 174 3.02 -12.35 1.53
N VAL A 175 4.01 -12.03 2.35
CA VAL A 175 4.04 -12.44 3.76
C VAL A 175 4.02 -11.25 4.72
N HIS A 176 3.17 -11.34 5.75
CA HIS A 176 3.37 -10.61 7.00
C HIS A 176 4.34 -11.42 7.84
N ALA A 177 5.57 -10.93 7.99
CA ALA A 177 6.68 -11.68 8.57
C ALA A 177 6.94 -11.25 10.02
N GLU A 178 6.22 -11.82 10.96
CA GLU A 178 6.49 -11.75 12.40
C GLU A 178 6.41 -13.16 13.00
N ASP A 179 7.32 -13.49 13.93
CA ASP A 179 7.39 -14.81 14.57
C ASP A 179 6.39 -14.92 15.71
N GLU A 180 5.34 -15.72 15.51
CA GLU A 180 4.24 -15.87 16.47
C GLU A 180 4.71 -16.48 17.80
N ALA A 181 5.63 -17.44 17.79
CA ALA A 181 6.13 -18.07 19.00
C ALA A 181 6.83 -17.05 19.89
N ARG A 182 7.67 -16.19 19.31
CA ARG A 182 8.35 -15.12 20.02
C ARG A 182 7.38 -14.05 20.52
N ILE A 183 6.37 -13.68 19.73
CA ILE A 183 5.32 -12.74 20.19
C ILE A 183 4.65 -13.29 21.45
N ASN A 184 4.26 -14.56 21.45
CA ASN A 184 3.59 -15.20 22.59
C ASN A 184 4.47 -15.28 23.81
N GLU A 185 5.75 -15.68 23.66
CA GLU A 185 6.74 -15.70 24.74
C GLU A 185 6.90 -14.32 25.38
N ARG A 186 7.11 -13.27 24.57
CA ARG A 186 7.31 -11.90 25.04
C ARG A 186 6.04 -11.31 25.63
N THR A 187 4.88 -11.62 25.07
CA THR A 187 3.58 -11.22 25.63
C THR A 187 3.43 -11.77 27.04
N ALA A 188 3.72 -13.06 27.24
CA ALA A 188 3.67 -13.68 28.55
C ALA A 188 4.67 -13.02 29.52
N ALA A 189 5.92 -12.83 29.09
CA ALA A 189 6.97 -12.23 29.92
C ALA A 189 6.68 -10.79 30.35
N LEU A 190 6.03 -10.00 29.49
CA LEU A 190 5.85 -8.56 29.71
C LEU A 190 4.46 -8.17 30.26
N LEU A 191 3.43 -9.02 30.10
CA LEU A 191 2.06 -8.67 30.48
C LEU A 191 1.46 -9.48 31.62
N ASN A 192 1.94 -10.71 31.92
CA ASN A 192 1.25 -11.61 32.86
C ASN A 192 1.12 -11.06 34.28
N ASP A 193 2.09 -10.29 34.76
CA ASP A 193 2.12 -9.80 36.14
C ASP A 193 1.61 -8.34 36.27
N LEU A 194 1.07 -7.76 35.18
CA LEU A 194 0.61 -6.38 35.24
C LEU A 194 -0.79 -6.27 35.86
N THR A 195 -0.91 -5.40 36.85
CA THR A 195 -2.19 -5.07 37.49
C THR A 195 -2.90 -3.87 36.88
N GLN A 196 -2.22 -3.12 36.03
CA GLN A 196 -2.73 -1.95 35.28
C GLN A 196 -2.37 -2.05 33.83
N PRO A 197 -3.16 -1.47 32.91
CA PRO A 197 -2.79 -1.39 31.50
C PRO A 197 -1.43 -0.70 31.33
N PRO A 198 -0.48 -1.33 30.60
CA PRO A 198 0.81 -0.71 30.33
C PRO A 198 0.70 0.39 29.28
N PRO A 199 1.74 1.24 29.13
CA PRO A 199 1.82 2.20 28.05
C PRO A 199 1.86 1.48 26.69
N TYR A 200 1.35 2.13 25.63
CA TYR A 200 1.27 1.52 24.29
C TYR A 200 2.62 1.14 23.69
N GLU A 201 3.70 1.79 24.10
CA GLU A 201 5.08 1.52 23.68
C GLU A 201 5.52 0.07 23.97
N ILE A 202 4.90 -0.61 24.95
CA ILE A 202 5.15 -2.02 25.26
C ILE A 202 4.88 -2.90 24.01
N HIS A 203 4.02 -2.44 23.10
CA HIS A 203 3.72 -3.14 21.86
C HIS A 203 4.98 -3.36 20.99
N SER A 204 5.83 -2.35 20.89
CA SER A 204 7.12 -2.45 20.18
C SER A 204 8.13 -3.33 20.92
N GLN A 205 8.03 -3.42 22.23
CA GLN A 205 8.87 -4.33 23.01
C GLN A 205 8.43 -5.79 22.87
N ILE A 206 7.12 -6.06 22.83
CA ILE A 206 6.58 -7.42 22.61
C ILE A 206 6.98 -7.91 21.20
N ARG A 207 6.78 -7.08 20.18
CA ARG A 207 7.09 -7.36 18.77
C ARG A 207 8.43 -6.77 18.39
N ASP A 208 9.48 -7.22 19.07
CA ASP A 208 10.81 -6.66 18.91
C ASP A 208 11.43 -6.95 17.52
N THR A 209 12.60 -6.39 17.26
CA THR A 209 13.35 -6.56 16.01
C THR A 209 13.56 -8.03 15.64
N GLN A 210 13.84 -8.89 16.64
CA GLN A 210 14.06 -10.31 16.38
C GLN A 210 12.79 -11.03 15.91
N THR A 211 11.61 -10.57 16.34
CA THR A 211 10.33 -11.10 15.87
C THR A 211 10.18 -10.96 14.36
N ALA A 212 10.55 -9.81 13.81
CA ALA A 212 10.52 -9.57 12.36
C ALA A 212 11.66 -10.32 11.64
N LEU A 213 12.89 -10.23 12.14
CA LEU A 213 14.07 -10.84 11.51
C LEU A 213 13.98 -12.36 11.38
N ILE A 214 13.50 -13.06 12.42
CA ILE A 214 13.32 -14.53 12.41
C ILE A 214 12.33 -14.92 11.30
N ALA A 215 11.19 -14.26 11.23
CA ALA A 215 10.15 -14.60 10.26
C ALA A 215 10.57 -14.23 8.82
N THR A 216 11.22 -13.08 8.63
CA THR A 216 11.80 -12.66 7.34
C THR A 216 12.83 -13.66 6.86
N GLY A 217 13.76 -14.09 7.71
CA GLY A 217 14.76 -15.12 7.39
C GLY A 217 14.11 -16.45 7.00
N ARG A 218 13.11 -16.88 7.76
CA ARG A 218 12.36 -18.11 7.51
C ARG A 218 11.64 -18.07 6.14
N ALA A 219 10.98 -16.97 5.81
CA ALA A 219 10.30 -16.79 4.52
C ALA A 219 11.31 -16.78 3.35
N LEU A 220 12.45 -16.12 3.53
CA LEU A 220 13.53 -16.08 2.54
C LEU A 220 14.10 -17.46 2.25
N GLU A 221 14.40 -18.26 3.28
CA GLU A 221 14.90 -19.63 3.12
C GLU A 221 13.89 -20.54 2.40
N LEU A 222 12.58 -20.38 2.69
CA LEU A 222 11.54 -21.11 1.97
C LEU A 222 11.48 -20.71 0.50
N SER A 223 11.56 -19.41 0.19
CA SER A 223 11.64 -18.92 -1.19
C SER A 223 12.83 -19.51 -1.94
N LYS A 224 14.02 -19.51 -1.34
CA LYS A 224 15.23 -20.11 -1.92
C LYS A 224 15.08 -21.60 -2.15
N LYS A 225 14.60 -22.34 -1.13
CA LYS A 225 14.44 -23.81 -1.18
C LYS A 225 13.53 -24.27 -2.32
N TYR A 226 12.45 -23.53 -2.56
CA TYR A 226 11.41 -23.92 -3.53
C TYR A 226 11.44 -23.07 -4.82
N GLY A 227 12.33 -22.10 -4.96
CA GLY A 227 12.37 -21.19 -6.10
C GLY A 227 11.15 -20.29 -6.21
N ARG A 228 10.45 -20.05 -5.09
CA ARG A 228 9.14 -19.40 -5.07
C ARG A 228 9.25 -17.88 -5.09
N ARG A 229 8.48 -17.19 -5.95
CA ARG A 229 8.37 -15.73 -5.91
C ARG A 229 7.80 -15.30 -4.56
N LEU A 230 8.50 -14.41 -3.88
CA LEU A 230 8.16 -13.92 -2.54
C LEU A 230 8.18 -12.40 -2.51
N HIS A 231 7.18 -11.81 -1.86
CA HIS A 231 7.17 -10.40 -1.49
C HIS A 231 7.04 -10.28 0.04
N ILE A 232 8.02 -9.62 0.67
CA ILE A 232 8.02 -9.38 2.11
C ILE A 232 7.38 -8.02 2.34
N LEU A 233 6.23 -8.01 3.00
CA LEU A 233 5.44 -6.81 3.25
C LEU A 233 6.07 -5.97 4.37
N HIS A 234 5.89 -4.65 4.33
CA HIS A 234 6.13 -3.66 5.39
C HIS A 234 7.38 -3.94 6.24
N LEU A 235 8.57 -4.07 5.64
CA LEU A 235 9.82 -4.13 6.40
C LEU A 235 9.87 -2.99 7.41
N SER A 236 10.25 -3.32 8.65
CA SER A 236 10.18 -2.37 9.75
C SER A 236 11.53 -2.10 10.42
N THR A 237 12.52 -2.97 10.24
CA THR A 237 13.79 -2.92 10.97
C THR A 237 14.98 -2.81 10.04
N GLY A 238 16.02 -2.11 10.51
CA GLY A 238 17.29 -2.04 9.78
C GLY A 238 18.01 -3.39 9.71
N GLU A 239 17.79 -4.28 10.68
CA GLU A 239 18.34 -5.63 10.70
C GLU A 239 17.79 -6.49 9.56
N GLU A 240 16.50 -6.35 9.23
CA GLU A 240 15.91 -6.99 8.04
C GLU A 240 16.54 -6.46 6.76
N VAL A 241 16.77 -5.14 6.65
CA VAL A 241 17.44 -4.53 5.49
C VAL A 241 18.86 -5.08 5.34
N ASP A 242 19.64 -5.13 6.41
CA ASP A 242 21.03 -5.64 6.35
C ASP A 242 21.06 -7.13 5.99
N TYR A 243 20.12 -7.91 6.50
CA TYR A 243 19.99 -9.32 6.16
C TYR A 243 19.67 -9.51 4.66
N LEU A 244 18.67 -8.78 4.16
CA LEU A 244 18.25 -8.86 2.76
C LEU A 244 19.30 -8.31 1.79
N ARG A 245 20.02 -7.24 2.15
CA ARG A 245 21.10 -6.68 1.32
C ARG A 245 22.12 -7.72 0.91
N ASN A 246 22.44 -8.65 1.81
CA ASN A 246 23.45 -9.67 1.59
C ASN A 246 22.92 -10.94 0.93
N ASP A 247 21.62 -11.20 1.01
CA ASP A 247 21.08 -12.55 0.79
C ASP A 247 19.80 -12.62 -0.05
N LYS A 248 19.22 -11.46 -0.46
CA LYS A 248 17.99 -11.38 -1.25
C LYS A 248 18.20 -11.89 -2.68
N PRO A 249 17.60 -13.03 -3.10
CA PRO A 249 17.67 -13.52 -4.48
C PRO A 249 16.70 -12.75 -5.38
N ALA A 250 16.88 -12.85 -6.69
CA ALA A 250 16.13 -12.07 -7.68
C ALA A 250 14.59 -12.29 -7.65
N GLN A 251 14.14 -13.49 -7.24
CA GLN A 251 12.69 -13.77 -7.11
C GLN A 251 12.05 -13.21 -5.85
N VAL A 252 12.82 -12.53 -4.98
CA VAL A 252 12.33 -11.92 -3.74
C VAL A 252 12.31 -10.42 -3.87
N THR A 253 11.16 -9.84 -3.58
CA THR A 253 10.97 -8.39 -3.45
C THR A 253 10.47 -8.04 -2.05
N CYS A 254 10.57 -6.78 -1.67
CA CYS A 254 10.06 -6.31 -0.39
C CYS A 254 9.61 -4.87 -0.46
N GLU A 255 8.79 -4.49 0.51
CA GLU A 255 8.26 -3.13 0.61
C GLU A 255 8.51 -2.52 2.00
N VAL A 256 8.45 -1.21 2.03
CA VAL A 256 8.38 -0.43 3.26
C VAL A 256 7.14 0.47 3.21
N ILE A 257 6.67 0.92 4.36
CA ILE A 257 5.53 1.84 4.45
C ILE A 257 5.95 3.18 5.05
N PRO A 258 5.27 4.29 4.70
CA PRO A 258 5.59 5.61 5.22
C PRO A 258 5.61 5.67 6.75
N ASN A 259 4.81 4.85 7.43
CA ASN A 259 4.76 4.84 8.88
C ASN A 259 6.14 4.50 9.49
N HIS A 260 6.86 3.51 8.94
CA HIS A 260 8.20 3.14 9.40
C HIS A 260 9.29 4.11 8.94
N LEU A 261 9.05 4.90 7.88
CA LEU A 261 9.99 5.92 7.39
C LEU A 261 9.90 7.25 8.16
N PHE A 262 8.72 7.56 8.74
CA PHE A 262 8.45 8.89 9.28
C PHE A 262 8.01 8.92 10.75
N LEU A 263 7.80 7.76 11.38
CA LEU A 263 7.42 7.61 12.79
C LEU A 263 8.41 6.69 13.51
N ASN A 264 8.54 6.86 14.81
CA ASN A 264 9.36 6.01 15.66
C ASN A 264 8.74 5.90 17.07
N THR A 265 9.35 5.13 17.99
CA THR A 265 8.81 4.87 19.33
C THR A 265 8.60 6.12 20.18
N HIS A 266 9.28 7.23 19.92
CA HIS A 266 9.04 8.49 20.64
C HIS A 266 7.64 9.06 20.34
N ASP A 267 7.03 8.73 19.20
CA ASP A 267 5.69 9.19 18.83
C ASP A 267 4.60 8.60 19.72
N TYR A 268 4.85 7.49 20.45
CA TYR A 268 3.90 6.95 21.43
C TYR A 268 3.57 7.97 22.52
N ALA A 269 4.50 8.82 22.90
CA ALA A 269 4.29 9.82 23.96
C ALA A 269 3.17 10.82 23.62
N GLN A 270 2.99 11.16 22.33
CA GLN A 270 1.98 12.11 21.87
C GLN A 270 0.76 11.44 21.26
N LEU A 271 0.96 10.34 20.54
CA LEU A 271 -0.06 9.72 19.70
C LEU A 271 -0.67 8.45 20.32
N GLY A 272 -0.01 7.87 21.35
CA GLY A 272 -0.51 6.69 22.05
C GLY A 272 -0.83 5.54 21.11
N SER A 273 -2.05 5.00 21.20
CA SER A 273 -2.54 3.90 20.36
C SER A 273 -2.59 4.25 18.87
N ARG A 274 -2.65 5.53 18.50
CA ARG A 274 -2.74 5.97 17.10
C ARG A 274 -1.50 5.64 16.28
N VAL A 275 -0.39 5.25 16.92
CA VAL A 275 0.80 4.72 16.24
C VAL A 275 1.05 3.24 16.54
N GLN A 276 0.08 2.55 17.15
CA GLN A 276 0.11 1.11 17.36
C GLN A 276 -0.29 0.39 16.06
N MET A 277 0.61 -0.41 15.51
CA MET A 277 0.44 -1.18 14.27
C MET A 277 1.28 -2.47 14.30
N ASN A 278 1.12 -3.34 13.31
CA ASN A 278 1.89 -4.57 13.13
C ASN A 278 2.53 -4.63 11.71
N PRO A 279 3.86 -4.74 11.58
CA PRO A 279 4.88 -4.64 12.65
C PRO A 279 4.85 -3.27 13.32
N PRO A 280 5.28 -3.15 14.59
CA PRO A 280 5.22 -1.88 15.30
C PRO A 280 6.21 -0.86 14.74
N ILE A 281 5.96 0.43 15.03
CA ILE A 281 6.98 1.46 14.84
C ILE A 281 8.20 1.14 15.70
N ARG A 282 9.38 1.48 15.19
CA ARG A 282 10.66 1.05 15.78
C ARG A 282 11.39 2.21 16.44
N GLU A 283 12.44 1.86 17.22
CA GLU A 283 13.37 2.81 17.77
C GLU A 283 14.00 3.71 16.70
N PRO A 284 14.36 4.96 17.04
CA PRO A 284 15.15 5.81 16.16
C PRO A 284 16.36 5.08 15.57
N GLY A 285 16.75 5.42 14.35
CA GLY A 285 17.85 4.76 13.62
C GLY A 285 17.37 3.66 12.66
N ASN A 286 16.18 3.08 12.87
CA ASN A 286 15.63 2.13 11.90
C ASN A 286 15.19 2.82 10.61
N ALA A 287 14.54 3.99 10.71
CA ALA A 287 14.09 4.74 9.54
C ALA A 287 15.24 5.08 8.59
N GLU A 288 16.39 5.49 9.09
CA GLU A 288 17.57 5.81 8.29
C GLU A 288 18.09 4.59 7.52
N ARG A 289 18.05 3.40 8.12
CA ARG A 289 18.45 2.14 7.47
C ARG A 289 17.41 1.68 6.43
N LEU A 290 16.12 1.90 6.68
CA LEU A 290 15.06 1.65 5.71
C LEU A 290 15.18 2.59 4.49
N TRP A 291 15.48 3.88 4.71
CA TRP A 291 15.79 4.81 3.62
C TRP A 291 17.02 4.40 2.82
N ALA A 292 18.09 3.95 3.49
CA ALA A 292 19.26 3.40 2.80
C ALA A 292 18.89 2.18 1.95
N GLY A 293 18.06 1.26 2.48
CA GLY A 293 17.54 0.11 1.73
C GLY A 293 16.76 0.49 0.47
N LEU A 294 15.94 1.55 0.53
CA LEU A 294 15.25 2.11 -0.65
C LEU A 294 16.23 2.66 -1.68
N HIS A 295 17.22 3.46 -1.24
CA HIS A 295 18.20 4.07 -2.15
C HIS A 295 19.13 3.06 -2.82
N GLU A 296 19.48 1.99 -2.13
CA GLU A 296 20.36 0.92 -2.62
C GLU A 296 19.62 -0.14 -3.46
N GLY A 297 18.25 -0.11 -3.46
CA GLY A 297 17.42 -1.09 -4.16
C GLY A 297 17.30 -2.43 -3.41
N THR A 298 17.66 -2.48 -2.13
CA THR A 298 17.34 -3.62 -1.26
C THR A 298 15.85 -3.70 -1.02
N ILE A 299 15.21 -2.56 -0.80
CA ILE A 299 13.74 -2.40 -0.73
C ILE A 299 13.27 -1.93 -2.11
N ASP A 300 12.26 -2.60 -2.65
CA ASP A 300 11.82 -2.44 -4.03
C ASP A 300 10.71 -1.39 -4.18
N ILE A 301 9.74 -1.35 -3.28
CA ILE A 301 8.54 -0.52 -3.41
C ILE A 301 8.07 0.08 -2.07
N ILE A 302 7.12 1.03 -2.17
CA ILE A 302 6.42 1.63 -1.04
C ILE A 302 4.93 1.30 -1.16
N ALA A 303 4.36 0.73 -0.09
CA ALA A 303 2.93 0.52 0.12
C ALA A 303 2.44 1.36 1.31
N THR A 304 1.20 1.22 1.74
CA THR A 304 0.70 1.96 2.91
C THR A 304 0.39 1.12 4.12
N ASP A 305 0.02 -0.14 3.94
CA ASP A 305 -0.66 -0.93 4.96
C ASP A 305 -1.83 -0.15 5.59
N HIS A 306 -2.63 0.53 4.72
CA HIS A 306 -3.80 1.26 5.17
C HIS A 306 -4.75 0.32 5.92
N ALA A 307 -4.72 0.40 7.24
CA ALA A 307 -5.42 -0.51 8.14
C ALA A 307 -6.26 0.27 9.16
N PRO A 308 -7.36 0.90 8.71
CA PRO A 308 -8.13 1.85 9.51
C PRO A 308 -8.88 1.18 10.65
N HIS A 309 -8.98 1.91 11.77
CA HIS A 309 -9.81 1.65 12.92
C HIS A 309 -10.46 2.96 13.38
N THR A 310 -11.63 2.89 14.01
CA THR A 310 -12.28 4.08 14.55
C THR A 310 -11.48 4.65 15.72
N LEU A 311 -11.61 5.95 16.00
CA LEU A 311 -10.98 6.56 17.17
C LEU A 311 -11.45 5.92 18.47
N GLU A 312 -12.73 5.55 18.56
CA GLU A 312 -13.28 4.85 19.73
C GLU A 312 -12.57 3.52 20.01
N GLU A 313 -12.28 2.75 18.95
CA GLU A 313 -11.52 1.51 19.07
C GLU A 313 -10.05 1.78 19.46
N LYS A 314 -9.43 2.81 18.85
CA LYS A 314 -8.05 3.19 19.17
C LYS A 314 -7.88 3.72 20.58
N ASP A 315 -8.87 4.38 21.13
CA ASP A 315 -8.83 4.96 22.48
C ASP A 315 -9.00 3.91 23.61
N GLN A 316 -9.16 2.61 23.26
CA GLN A 316 -9.15 1.54 24.24
C GLN A 316 -7.75 1.37 24.84
N PRO A 317 -7.65 1.04 26.15
CA PRO A 317 -6.35 0.77 26.77
C PRO A 317 -5.67 -0.47 26.16
N TYR A 318 -4.34 -0.48 26.17
CA TYR A 318 -3.58 -1.66 25.76
C TYR A 318 -3.89 -2.87 26.68
N PRO A 319 -4.03 -4.10 26.20
CA PRO A 319 -3.90 -4.54 24.80
C PRO A 319 -5.21 -4.53 23.98
N LYS A 320 -6.27 -3.89 24.46
CA LYS A 320 -7.58 -3.89 23.78
C LYS A 320 -7.62 -3.00 22.53
N SER A 321 -6.81 -1.94 22.48
CA SER A 321 -6.68 -1.09 21.30
C SER A 321 -6.15 -1.90 20.11
N PRO A 322 -6.82 -1.85 18.95
CA PRO A 322 -6.39 -2.61 17.78
C PRO A 322 -5.15 -2.00 17.13
N ALA A 323 -4.29 -2.85 16.57
CA ALA A 323 -3.16 -2.44 15.74
C ALA A 323 -3.60 -2.11 14.32
N GLY A 324 -3.14 -0.99 13.78
CA GLY A 324 -3.42 -0.48 12.43
C GLY A 324 -3.67 1.02 12.40
N MET A 325 -3.33 1.64 11.28
CA MET A 325 -3.45 3.08 11.02
C MET A 325 -3.94 3.34 9.59
N PRO A 326 -4.70 4.45 9.35
CA PRO A 326 -4.94 4.90 7.98
C PRO A 326 -3.67 5.52 7.37
N GLY A 327 -3.42 5.29 6.07
CA GLY A 327 -2.22 5.76 5.37
C GLY A 327 -2.41 6.16 3.92
N VAL A 328 -3.43 5.63 3.22
CA VAL A 328 -3.58 5.74 1.76
C VAL A 328 -3.67 7.19 1.24
N GLU A 329 -4.25 8.11 2.03
CA GLU A 329 -4.41 9.51 1.63
C GLU A 329 -3.15 10.36 1.79
N THR A 330 -2.22 9.92 2.64
CA THR A 330 -1.05 10.74 3.02
C THR A 330 0.26 10.20 2.45
N SER A 331 0.28 9.00 1.87
CA SER A 331 1.49 8.35 1.40
C SER A 331 2.20 9.15 0.30
N LEU A 332 1.52 9.53 -0.77
CA LEU A 332 2.10 10.34 -1.85
C LEU A 332 2.55 11.73 -1.35
N PRO A 333 1.73 12.52 -0.63
CA PRO A 333 2.18 13.80 -0.06
C PRO A 333 3.38 13.69 0.89
N LEU A 334 3.51 12.61 1.67
CA LEU A 334 4.70 12.35 2.50
C LEU A 334 5.94 12.17 1.63
N MET A 335 5.86 11.37 0.58
CA MET A 335 6.99 11.10 -0.31
C MET A 335 7.34 12.31 -1.17
N LEU A 336 6.36 13.09 -1.64
CA LEU A 336 6.62 14.34 -2.35
C LEU A 336 7.20 15.44 -1.43
N THR A 337 6.83 15.42 -0.14
CA THR A 337 7.48 16.26 0.87
C THR A 337 8.94 15.83 1.10
N ALA A 338 9.23 14.53 1.11
CA ALA A 338 10.60 14.01 1.17
C ALA A 338 11.41 14.40 -0.08
N LEU A 339 10.81 14.32 -1.27
CA LEU A 339 11.39 14.82 -2.52
C LEU A 339 11.74 16.32 -2.42
N GLN A 340 10.81 17.16 -1.96
CA GLN A 340 11.05 18.59 -1.79
C GLN A 340 12.21 18.89 -0.82
N LYS A 341 12.40 18.04 0.20
CA LYS A 341 13.50 18.13 1.17
C LYS A 341 14.81 17.51 0.66
N GLY A 342 14.85 17.00 -0.56
CA GLY A 342 16.03 16.37 -1.13
C GLY A 342 16.38 14.99 -0.54
N GLN A 343 15.44 14.33 0.15
CA GLN A 343 15.62 12.99 0.70
C GLN A 343 15.51 11.90 -0.37
N CYS A 344 14.87 12.18 -1.50
CA CYS A 344 14.77 11.29 -2.66
C CYS A 344 14.63 12.10 -3.95
N THR A 345 14.72 11.44 -5.10
CA THR A 345 14.48 12.03 -6.42
C THR A 345 13.07 11.70 -6.92
N LEU A 346 12.57 12.44 -7.92
CA LEU A 346 11.29 12.13 -8.54
C LEU A 346 11.31 10.74 -9.21
N ALA A 347 12.40 10.38 -9.89
CA ALA A 347 12.56 9.05 -10.48
C ALA A 347 12.39 7.93 -9.44
N GLN A 348 12.94 8.11 -8.24
CA GLN A 348 12.78 7.16 -7.14
C GLN A 348 11.33 7.08 -6.64
N VAL A 349 10.65 8.22 -6.46
CA VAL A 349 9.22 8.21 -6.07
C VAL A 349 8.38 7.45 -7.11
N LEU A 350 8.60 7.70 -8.40
CA LEU A 350 7.90 7.00 -9.49
C LEU A 350 8.20 5.50 -9.49
N ALA A 351 9.46 5.13 -9.30
CA ALA A 351 9.86 3.72 -9.20
C ALA A 351 9.19 3.04 -8.00
N TRP A 352 9.23 3.65 -6.81
CA TRP A 352 8.73 3.03 -5.59
C TRP A 352 7.21 2.97 -5.48
N MET A 353 6.47 3.92 -6.08
CA MET A 353 5.02 4.05 -5.88
C MET A 353 4.18 3.82 -7.15
N CYS A 354 4.79 3.78 -8.32
CA CYS A 354 4.07 3.63 -9.58
C CYS A 354 4.55 2.42 -10.39
N SER A 355 5.74 2.46 -11.01
CA SER A 355 6.22 1.38 -11.87
C SER A 355 6.64 0.13 -11.09
N GLY A 356 7.30 0.27 -9.94
CA GLY A 356 7.73 -0.87 -9.13
C GLY A 356 6.58 -1.74 -8.64
N PRO A 357 5.50 -1.19 -8.03
CA PRO A 357 4.33 -1.99 -7.69
C PRO A 357 3.70 -2.70 -8.90
N ALA A 358 3.68 -2.04 -10.08
CA ALA A 358 3.19 -2.67 -11.30
C ALA A 358 4.05 -3.88 -11.71
N GLU A 359 5.38 -3.77 -11.62
CA GLU A 359 6.33 -4.84 -11.92
C GLU A 359 6.24 -5.99 -10.92
N VAL A 360 6.25 -5.69 -9.61
CA VAL A 360 6.18 -6.70 -8.53
C VAL A 360 4.95 -7.58 -8.68
N TYR A 361 3.82 -6.97 -9.00
CA TYR A 361 2.53 -7.67 -9.07
C TYR A 361 2.08 -8.01 -10.50
N GLY A 362 2.92 -7.77 -11.51
CA GLY A 362 2.60 -8.10 -12.91
C GLY A 362 1.38 -7.33 -13.44
N ILE A 363 1.22 -6.06 -13.08
CA ILE A 363 0.10 -5.22 -13.53
C ILE A 363 0.48 -4.56 -14.86
N ALA A 364 -0.10 -5.03 -15.94
CA ALA A 364 0.24 -4.55 -17.28
C ALA A 364 -0.25 -3.13 -17.54
N ASN A 365 0.53 -2.37 -18.35
CA ASN A 365 0.20 -1.04 -18.86
C ASN A 365 -0.10 0.04 -17.80
N LYS A 366 0.48 -0.07 -16.61
CA LYS A 366 0.33 0.90 -15.52
C LYS A 366 1.69 1.37 -14.98
N GLY A 367 1.66 2.42 -14.17
CA GLY A 367 2.82 2.95 -13.47
C GLY A 367 3.76 3.83 -14.29
N GLN A 368 3.44 4.14 -15.55
CA GLN A 368 4.24 5.03 -16.40
C GLN A 368 3.35 5.92 -17.27
N LEU A 369 3.83 7.11 -17.62
CA LEU A 369 3.20 8.02 -18.59
C LEU A 369 3.76 7.72 -19.99
N MET A 370 3.13 6.77 -20.68
CA MET A 370 3.50 6.34 -22.04
C MET A 370 2.25 6.17 -22.90
N GLU A 371 2.37 6.50 -24.18
CA GLU A 371 1.31 6.23 -25.17
C GLU A 371 0.98 4.74 -25.21
N GLY A 372 -0.31 4.41 -25.19
CA GLY A 372 -0.83 3.05 -25.11
C GLY A 372 -1.01 2.50 -23.68
N TYR A 373 -0.43 3.13 -22.65
CA TYR A 373 -0.68 2.79 -21.26
C TYR A 373 -2.06 3.25 -20.80
N ASP A 374 -2.55 2.65 -19.72
CA ASP A 374 -3.81 3.07 -19.11
C ASP A 374 -3.69 4.53 -18.63
N ALA A 375 -4.73 5.31 -18.88
CA ALA A 375 -4.78 6.72 -18.50
C ALA A 375 -5.16 6.87 -17.01
N ASP A 376 -4.33 6.31 -16.15
CA ASP A 376 -4.38 6.44 -14.69
C ASP A 376 -3.31 7.47 -14.28
N LEU A 377 -3.76 8.65 -13.85
CA LEU A 377 -2.91 9.84 -13.74
C LEU A 377 -3.22 10.59 -12.45
N THR A 378 -2.20 11.28 -11.90
CA THR A 378 -2.36 12.17 -10.74
C THR A 378 -1.69 13.50 -11.01
N LEU A 379 -2.47 14.56 -11.03
CA LEU A 379 -1.96 15.94 -11.11
C LEU A 379 -1.79 16.49 -9.69
N VAL A 380 -0.59 16.94 -9.35
CA VAL A 380 -0.26 17.38 -7.99
C VAL A 380 0.24 18.82 -7.94
N ASP A 381 -0.14 19.52 -6.88
CA ASP A 381 0.39 20.85 -6.57
C ASP A 381 1.64 20.73 -5.70
N MET A 382 2.82 21.01 -6.29
CA MET A 382 4.10 21.05 -5.60
C MET A 382 4.41 22.42 -4.98
N THR A 383 3.55 23.42 -5.15
CA THR A 383 3.79 24.80 -4.68
C THR A 383 3.19 25.07 -3.31
N ALA A 384 2.08 24.40 -2.97
CA ALA A 384 1.39 24.57 -1.71
C ALA A 384 1.82 23.54 -0.67
N THR A 385 2.17 24.04 0.52
CA THR A 385 2.38 23.23 1.73
C THR A 385 1.21 23.45 2.67
N ARG A 386 0.54 22.39 3.10
CA ARG A 386 -0.60 22.49 4.02
C ARG A 386 -0.57 21.40 5.09
N PRO A 387 -1.16 21.63 6.28
CA PRO A 387 -1.23 20.62 7.33
C PRO A 387 -2.20 19.49 6.94
N VAL A 388 -1.89 18.28 7.39
CA VAL A 388 -2.84 17.18 7.41
C VAL A 388 -3.93 17.50 8.43
N ARG A 389 -5.19 17.52 8.02
CA ARG A 389 -6.35 17.82 8.89
C ARG A 389 -7.27 16.61 8.93
N ASN A 390 -7.63 16.18 10.14
CA ASN A 390 -8.54 15.05 10.31
C ASN A 390 -9.90 15.30 9.68
N GLU A 391 -10.38 16.53 9.70
CA GLU A 391 -11.67 16.96 9.13
C GLU A 391 -11.72 16.83 7.60
N GLU A 392 -10.55 16.73 6.96
CA GLU A 392 -10.42 16.58 5.51
C GLU A 392 -10.16 15.12 5.09
N ILE A 393 -10.04 14.16 6.02
CA ILE A 393 -9.80 12.75 5.74
C ILE A 393 -11.06 12.10 5.19
N PHE A 394 -10.94 11.43 4.05
CA PHE A 394 -12.03 10.73 3.36
C PHE A 394 -12.22 9.30 3.84
N SER A 395 -11.15 8.68 4.37
CA SER A 395 -11.28 7.40 5.06
C SER A 395 -12.32 7.50 6.15
N ARG A 396 -13.15 6.48 6.29
CA ARG A 396 -14.19 6.42 7.33
C ARG A 396 -13.60 6.49 8.75
N ALA A 397 -12.33 6.14 8.91
CA ALA A 397 -11.63 6.31 10.18
C ALA A 397 -11.63 7.77 10.68
N GLY A 398 -11.61 8.76 9.76
CA GLY A 398 -11.70 10.19 10.08
C GLY A 398 -10.48 10.76 10.80
N TRP A 399 -9.32 10.10 10.71
CA TRP A 399 -8.09 10.56 11.34
C TRP A 399 -6.84 10.09 10.59
N SER A 400 -5.69 10.71 10.89
CA SER A 400 -4.39 10.32 10.36
C SER A 400 -3.34 10.39 11.47
N PRO A 401 -2.38 9.43 11.54
CA PRO A 401 -1.24 9.53 12.45
C PRO A 401 -0.33 10.73 12.13
N PHE A 402 -0.47 11.30 10.95
CA PHE A 402 0.29 12.47 10.50
C PHE A 402 -0.46 13.79 10.68
N ALA A 403 -1.60 13.81 11.40
CA ALA A 403 -2.38 15.03 11.64
C ALA A 403 -1.49 16.17 12.19
N GLY A 404 -1.65 17.38 11.62
CA GLY A 404 -0.84 18.56 11.94
C GLY A 404 0.50 18.68 11.17
N ARG A 405 1.03 17.59 10.56
CA ARG A 405 2.26 17.68 9.74
C ARG A 405 2.01 18.49 8.48
N GLN A 406 2.96 19.35 8.16
CA GLN A 406 2.96 20.13 6.92
C GLN A 406 3.46 19.27 5.77
N LEU A 407 2.63 19.06 4.76
CA LEU A 407 2.96 18.25 3.59
C LEU A 407 2.76 19.05 2.30
N THR A 408 3.61 18.77 1.31
CA THR A 408 3.59 19.33 -0.05
C THR A 408 3.22 18.22 -1.06
N GLY A 409 2.73 18.59 -2.24
CA GLY A 409 2.44 17.63 -3.30
C GLY A 409 1.08 16.96 -3.13
N TRP A 410 0.06 17.72 -2.78
CA TRP A 410 -1.30 17.23 -2.70
C TRP A 410 -1.94 17.08 -4.07
N PRO A 411 -2.70 15.99 -4.31
CA PRO A 411 -3.43 15.82 -5.57
C PRO A 411 -4.46 16.94 -5.78
N LEU A 412 -4.44 17.51 -6.98
CA LEU A 412 -5.49 18.40 -7.51
C LEU A 412 -6.52 17.58 -8.27
N TYR A 413 -6.03 16.68 -9.15
CA TYR A 413 -6.86 15.77 -9.91
C TYR A 413 -6.30 14.36 -9.83
N THR A 414 -7.19 13.39 -9.70
CA THR A 414 -6.88 11.98 -9.92
C THR A 414 -7.78 11.48 -11.05
N ILE A 415 -7.15 10.84 -12.02
CA ILE A 415 -7.78 10.32 -13.23
C ILE A 415 -7.66 8.80 -13.24
N VAL A 416 -8.76 8.10 -13.46
CA VAL A 416 -8.81 6.64 -13.55
C VAL A 416 -9.42 6.26 -14.90
N GLY A 417 -8.67 5.53 -15.70
CA GLY A 417 -9.09 5.12 -17.04
C GLY A 417 -9.50 6.30 -17.93
N GLY A 418 -8.74 7.41 -17.89
CA GLY A 418 -8.98 8.61 -18.69
C GLY A 418 -10.19 9.45 -18.24
N ARG A 419 -10.71 9.24 -17.04
CA ARG A 419 -11.84 9.99 -16.48
C ARG A 419 -11.44 10.62 -15.15
N VAL A 420 -11.75 11.90 -14.96
CA VAL A 420 -11.50 12.61 -13.71
C VAL A 420 -12.41 12.03 -12.62
N VAL A 421 -11.80 11.41 -11.59
CA VAL A 421 -12.49 10.81 -10.45
C VAL A 421 -12.42 11.67 -9.20
N PHE A 422 -11.32 12.40 -9.02
CA PHE A 422 -11.14 13.38 -7.95
C PHE A 422 -10.78 14.73 -8.54
N ASP A 423 -11.40 15.78 -8.05
CA ASP A 423 -11.29 17.15 -8.52
C ASP A 423 -11.28 18.13 -7.33
N ASN A 424 -10.11 18.69 -7.03
CA ASN A 424 -9.93 19.76 -6.04
C ASN A 424 -10.73 19.58 -4.73
N GLY A 425 -10.64 18.41 -4.11
CA GLY A 425 -11.29 18.13 -2.82
C GLY A 425 -12.61 17.38 -2.92
N ALA A 426 -13.10 17.03 -4.11
CA ALA A 426 -14.33 16.30 -4.28
C ALA A 426 -14.16 15.06 -5.17
N VAL A 427 -14.77 13.93 -4.79
CA VAL A 427 -14.89 12.76 -5.65
C VAL A 427 -16.09 12.92 -6.57
N ARG A 428 -15.87 12.84 -7.87
CA ARG A 428 -16.92 12.97 -8.88
C ARG A 428 -17.80 11.72 -8.93
N PRO A 429 -19.12 11.86 -8.99
CA PRO A 429 -20.02 10.71 -9.10
C PRO A 429 -19.93 10.04 -10.47
N GLY A 430 -20.26 8.75 -10.54
CA GLY A 430 -20.43 8.02 -11.79
C GLY A 430 -19.13 7.59 -12.47
N VAL A 431 -17.97 7.75 -11.83
CA VAL A 431 -16.71 7.17 -12.26
C VAL A 431 -16.39 5.98 -11.36
N LEU A 432 -16.23 4.81 -11.95
CA LEU A 432 -15.84 3.59 -11.24
C LEU A 432 -14.54 3.05 -11.82
N GLY A 433 -13.72 2.46 -10.93
CA GLY A 433 -12.53 1.72 -11.28
C GLY A 433 -12.86 0.37 -11.92
N LYS A 434 -11.82 -0.35 -12.30
CA LYS A 434 -11.92 -1.68 -12.92
C LYS A 434 -11.08 -2.69 -12.17
N ALA A 435 -11.46 -3.96 -12.27
CA ALA A 435 -10.61 -5.05 -11.82
C ALA A 435 -9.29 -5.04 -12.59
N LEU A 436 -8.20 -5.19 -11.87
CA LEU A 436 -6.86 -5.30 -12.43
C LEU A 436 -6.65 -6.70 -13.04
N SER A 437 -5.85 -6.76 -14.08
CA SER A 437 -5.35 -8.02 -14.64
C SER A 437 -3.89 -8.20 -14.30
N PHE A 438 -3.50 -9.43 -14.01
CA PHE A 438 -2.17 -9.78 -13.55
C PHE A 438 -1.52 -10.75 -14.52
N ASP A 439 -0.31 -10.42 -14.96
CA ASP A 439 0.54 -11.29 -15.76
C ASP A 439 1.77 -11.67 -14.91
N PHE A 440 1.85 -12.93 -14.54
CA PHE A 440 2.95 -13.47 -13.75
C PHE A 440 3.95 -14.26 -14.60
N THR A 441 3.85 -14.18 -15.91
CA THR A 441 4.73 -14.92 -16.86
C THR A 441 6.04 -14.20 -17.17
N THR A 442 6.22 -12.98 -16.65
CA THR A 442 7.43 -12.15 -16.86
C THR A 442 8.38 -12.20 -15.67
#